data_e1697d489d0c2aca1ca65def8ce78b7d
#
_entry.id   e1697d489d0c2aca1ca65def8ce78b7d
#
_cell.length_a   1.000
_cell.length_b   1.000
_cell.length_c   1.000
_cell.angle_alpha   90.00
_cell.angle_beta   90.00
_cell.angle_gamma   90.00
#
_symmetry.space_group_name_H-M   'P 1'
#
loop_
_entity.id
_entity.type
_entity.pdbx_description
1 polymer ?
#
loop_
_entity_poly.entity_id
_entity_poly.type
_entity_poly.pdbx_seq_one_letter_code
_entity_poly.pdbx_strand_id
1 'polypeptide(L)'
;MKGFADALVAHREALNLLNVYPVPDGDTGTNMSMTAKSVVEALENLAETASLEEVTATIAHGSLMGARGNSGVILSQILRALSADIGSAGQLDAQVLAQGLVSASTAAYGAVGTPVEGTILTVVREASEAAAEVSKESLLTVAEAALAQGQDALARTPEMLPVLAEAGVVDAGGCGLLLLFDALLHVVDGRPLPEAPDTPVAAAPDPAAAGHHGASLAGPRYEVMYFLDAPDDSVESFKAAWDALGDSIVVVGGDGTWNCHVHTDDIGG
;
A
#
# COMPACT_ATOMS: atom_id res chain seq x y z
N MET A 1 7.49 12.65 1.79
CA MET A 1 7.77 11.28 2.29
C MET A 1 7.98 11.23 3.80
N LYS A 2 8.80 12.10 4.41
CA LYS A 2 9.06 12.04 5.88
C LYS A 2 7.76 12.14 6.70
N GLY A 3 6.90 13.13 6.45
CA GLY A 3 5.62 13.27 7.17
C GLY A 3 4.74 12.02 7.05
N PHE A 4 4.73 11.36 5.89
CA PHE A 4 4.01 10.09 5.69
C PHE A 4 4.62 8.95 6.54
N ALA A 5 5.92 8.79 6.52
CA ALA A 5 6.60 7.77 7.32
C ALA A 5 6.37 8.00 8.83
N ASP A 6 6.48 9.25 9.29
CA ASP A 6 6.24 9.62 10.69
C ASP A 6 4.77 9.33 11.10
N ALA A 7 3.80 9.64 10.22
CA ALA A 7 2.38 9.32 10.44
C ALA A 7 2.14 7.81 10.52
N LEU A 8 2.72 7.01 9.62
CA LEU A 8 2.63 5.55 9.67
C LEU A 8 3.22 4.97 10.96
N VAL A 9 4.36 5.51 11.42
CA VAL A 9 4.97 5.09 12.70
C VAL A 9 4.05 5.41 13.88
N ALA A 10 3.46 6.61 13.89
CA ALA A 10 2.53 7.02 14.94
C ALA A 10 1.27 6.15 14.99
N HIS A 11 0.73 5.76 13.82
CA HIS A 11 -0.50 4.96 13.69
C HIS A 11 -0.23 3.44 13.66
N ARG A 12 1.03 2.99 13.75
CA ARG A 12 1.43 1.60 13.52
C ARG A 12 0.60 0.59 14.30
N GLU A 13 0.44 0.79 15.59
CA GLU A 13 -0.28 -0.14 16.47
C GLU A 13 -1.78 -0.18 16.13
N ALA A 14 -2.38 0.97 15.81
CA ALA A 14 -3.77 1.04 15.37
C ALA A 14 -3.99 0.28 14.06
N LEU A 15 -3.08 0.46 13.08
CA LEU A 15 -3.13 -0.26 11.81
C LEU A 15 -2.93 -1.77 12.00
N ASN A 16 -2.04 -2.18 12.89
CA ASN A 16 -1.82 -3.59 13.21
C ASN A 16 -3.09 -4.23 13.79
N LEU A 17 -3.83 -3.52 14.65
CA LEU A 17 -5.09 -4.00 15.23
C LEU A 17 -6.24 -4.13 14.22
N LEU A 18 -6.19 -3.38 13.10
CA LEU A 18 -7.17 -3.50 12.01
C LEU A 18 -6.88 -4.68 11.08
N ASN A 19 -5.70 -5.30 11.18
CA ASN A 19 -5.24 -6.31 10.23
C ASN A 19 -5.92 -7.66 10.46
N VAL A 20 -7.00 -7.91 9.73
CA VAL A 20 -7.74 -9.19 9.75
C VAL A 20 -7.78 -9.88 8.39
N TYR A 21 -7.24 -9.26 7.34
CA TYR A 21 -7.23 -9.77 5.98
C TYR A 21 -5.93 -9.37 5.24
N PRO A 22 -5.35 -10.23 4.38
CA PRO A 22 -5.74 -11.63 4.09
C PRO A 22 -5.40 -12.58 5.23
N VAL A 23 -4.42 -12.28 6.05
CA VAL A 23 -3.98 -13.05 7.22
C VAL A 23 -4.02 -12.13 8.44
N PRO A 24 -4.63 -12.53 9.56
CA PRO A 24 -4.74 -11.72 10.76
C PRO A 24 -3.46 -11.82 11.65
N ASP A 25 -2.31 -11.46 11.08
CA ASP A 25 -1.00 -11.52 11.74
C ASP A 25 -0.62 -10.21 12.46
N GLY A 26 -1.43 -9.15 12.27
CA GLY A 26 -1.28 -7.89 13.00
C GLY A 26 -0.05 -7.09 12.58
N ASP A 27 0.38 -7.15 11.34
CA ASP A 27 1.64 -6.57 10.89
C ASP A 27 1.53 -5.46 9.82
N THR A 28 0.32 -5.15 9.31
CA THR A 28 0.08 -4.15 8.25
C THR A 28 0.73 -2.81 8.57
N GLY A 29 0.54 -2.27 9.77
CA GLY A 29 1.14 -1.00 10.18
C GLY A 29 2.67 -1.08 10.25
N THR A 30 3.21 -2.20 10.70
CA THR A 30 4.64 -2.47 10.75
C THR A 30 5.21 -2.50 9.33
N ASN A 31 4.61 -3.26 8.43
CA ASN A 31 5.05 -3.43 7.05
C ASN A 31 5.03 -2.11 6.26
N MET A 32 3.92 -1.36 6.34
CA MET A 32 3.81 -0.05 5.68
C MET A 32 4.80 0.97 6.25
N SER A 33 4.98 1.03 7.57
CA SER A 33 5.91 1.96 8.21
C SER A 33 7.37 1.65 7.85
N MET A 34 7.75 0.37 7.82
CA MET A 34 9.10 -0.05 7.41
C MET A 34 9.36 0.26 5.92
N THR A 35 8.36 0.03 5.06
CA THR A 35 8.46 0.36 3.63
C THR A 35 8.67 1.87 3.43
N ALA A 36 7.85 2.70 4.07
CA ALA A 36 7.99 4.16 3.97
C ALA A 36 9.31 4.67 4.59
N LYS A 37 9.77 4.06 5.68
CA LYS A 37 11.07 4.38 6.30
C LYS A 37 12.23 4.10 5.36
N SER A 38 12.24 2.97 4.64
CA SER A 38 13.26 2.66 3.65
C SER A 38 13.33 3.72 2.54
N VAL A 39 12.21 4.29 2.14
CA VAL A 39 12.17 5.42 1.20
C VAL A 39 12.84 6.66 1.79
N VAL A 40 12.54 6.99 3.05
CA VAL A 40 13.16 8.15 3.73
C VAL A 40 14.67 7.96 3.84
N GLU A 41 15.14 6.78 4.27
CA GLU A 41 16.57 6.45 4.37
C GLU A 41 17.29 6.54 3.01
N ALA A 42 16.63 6.11 1.93
CA ALA A 42 17.19 6.26 0.58
C ALA A 42 17.29 7.74 0.17
N LEU A 43 16.28 8.55 0.46
CA LEU A 43 16.26 9.99 0.17
C LEU A 43 17.31 10.78 0.99
N GLU A 44 17.61 10.37 2.21
CA GLU A 44 18.64 11.01 3.05
C GLU A 44 20.05 10.88 2.46
N ASN A 45 20.27 9.92 1.56
CA ASN A 45 21.54 9.73 0.85
C ASN A 45 21.66 10.56 -0.44
N LEU A 46 20.57 11.25 -0.86
CA LEU A 46 20.62 12.13 -2.02
C LEU A 46 21.31 13.46 -1.69
N ALA A 47 21.94 14.04 -2.71
CA ALA A 47 22.45 15.41 -2.61
C ALA A 47 21.29 16.41 -2.47
N GLU A 48 21.48 17.50 -1.72
CA GLU A 48 20.49 18.58 -1.59
C GLU A 48 20.11 19.21 -2.95
N THR A 49 20.99 19.07 -3.95
CA THR A 49 20.80 19.57 -5.31
C THR A 49 20.17 18.53 -6.26
N ALA A 50 19.73 17.39 -5.75
CA ALA A 50 19.15 16.34 -6.58
C ALA A 50 17.94 16.87 -7.36
N SER A 51 17.84 16.47 -8.62
CA SER A 51 16.70 16.79 -9.48
C SER A 51 15.43 16.08 -9.02
N LEU A 52 14.26 16.55 -9.46
CA LEU A 52 13.01 15.87 -9.18
C LEU A 52 12.99 14.44 -9.75
N GLU A 53 13.61 14.21 -10.90
CA GLU A 53 13.78 12.90 -11.50
C GLU A 53 14.57 11.95 -10.60
N GLU A 54 15.71 12.41 -10.04
CA GLU A 54 16.51 11.62 -9.09
C GLU A 54 15.73 11.35 -7.80
N VAL A 55 14.98 12.33 -7.28
CA VAL A 55 14.14 12.15 -6.09
C VAL A 55 13.05 11.10 -6.34
N THR A 56 12.32 11.19 -7.45
CA THR A 56 11.25 10.24 -7.78
C THR A 56 11.78 8.84 -8.08
N ALA A 57 12.90 8.73 -8.78
CA ALA A 57 13.58 7.44 -9.00
C ALA A 57 14.00 6.80 -7.67
N THR A 58 14.51 7.62 -6.72
CA THR A 58 14.89 7.13 -5.38
C THR A 58 13.68 6.68 -4.57
N ILE A 59 12.54 7.40 -4.63
CA ILE A 59 11.30 6.96 -3.99
C ILE A 59 10.86 5.60 -4.57
N ALA A 60 10.84 5.48 -5.89
CA ALA A 60 10.46 4.26 -6.58
C ALA A 60 11.36 3.07 -6.19
N HIS A 61 12.67 3.25 -6.24
CA HIS A 61 13.64 2.21 -5.87
C HIS A 61 13.59 1.88 -4.38
N GLY A 62 13.61 2.89 -3.51
CA GLY A 62 13.59 2.71 -2.05
C GLY A 62 12.33 2.01 -1.56
N SER A 63 11.16 2.31 -2.17
CA SER A 63 9.91 1.62 -1.83
C SER A 63 9.91 0.15 -2.26
N LEU A 64 10.47 -0.18 -3.43
CA LEU A 64 10.58 -1.55 -3.91
C LEU A 64 11.52 -2.38 -3.02
N MET A 65 12.71 -1.86 -2.76
CA MET A 65 13.73 -2.56 -1.95
C MET A 65 13.33 -2.66 -0.48
N GLY A 66 12.53 -1.71 -0.01
CA GLY A 66 12.03 -1.66 1.37
C GLY A 66 10.69 -2.34 1.60
N ALA A 67 10.03 -2.82 0.55
CA ALA A 67 8.69 -3.42 0.67
C ALA A 67 8.69 -4.63 1.62
N ARG A 68 7.66 -4.69 2.48
CA ARG A 68 7.46 -5.76 3.46
C ARG A 68 6.01 -6.19 3.46
N GLY A 69 5.76 -7.50 3.47
CA GLY A 69 4.42 -8.09 3.44
C GLY A 69 3.58 -7.61 2.26
N ASN A 70 2.36 -8.10 2.14
CA ASN A 70 1.43 -7.69 1.07
C ASN A 70 1.18 -6.18 1.06
N SER A 71 0.94 -5.59 2.24
CA SER A 71 0.62 -4.15 2.37
C SER A 71 1.78 -3.25 1.93
N GLY A 72 3.01 -3.60 2.30
CA GLY A 72 4.20 -2.85 1.88
C GLY A 72 4.49 -3.01 0.39
N VAL A 73 4.26 -4.20 -0.17
CA VAL A 73 4.45 -4.44 -1.61
C VAL A 73 3.43 -3.65 -2.44
N ILE A 74 2.13 -3.66 -2.06
CA ILE A 74 1.11 -2.85 -2.74
C ILE A 74 1.43 -1.35 -2.60
N LEU A 75 1.80 -0.89 -1.40
CA LEU A 75 2.22 0.50 -1.19
C LEU A 75 3.41 0.87 -2.08
N SER A 76 4.37 -0.04 -2.26
CA SER A 76 5.53 0.21 -3.12
C SER A 76 5.11 0.45 -4.58
N GLN A 77 4.10 -0.27 -5.09
CA GLN A 77 3.60 -0.07 -6.45
C GLN A 77 2.86 1.26 -6.60
N ILE A 78 2.08 1.66 -5.60
CA ILE A 78 1.43 2.98 -5.55
C ILE A 78 2.49 4.08 -5.61
N LEU A 79 3.52 4.01 -4.76
CA LEU A 79 4.59 5.00 -4.73
C LEU A 79 5.42 5.02 -6.02
N ARG A 80 5.70 3.86 -6.61
CA ARG A 80 6.45 3.76 -7.88
C ARG A 80 5.69 4.40 -9.03
N ALA A 81 4.40 4.09 -9.20
CA ALA A 81 3.59 4.65 -10.27
C ALA A 81 3.43 6.18 -10.14
N LEU A 82 3.12 6.67 -8.93
CA LEU A 82 3.09 8.11 -8.64
C LEU A 82 4.44 8.77 -8.98
N SER A 83 5.54 8.17 -8.55
CA SER A 83 6.88 8.69 -8.78
C SER A 83 7.24 8.74 -10.26
N ALA A 84 6.87 7.72 -11.04
CA ALA A 84 7.12 7.67 -12.47
C ALA A 84 6.44 8.82 -13.22
N ASP A 85 5.15 9.07 -12.93
CA ASP A 85 4.40 10.15 -13.56
C ASP A 85 4.93 11.53 -13.15
N ILE A 86 5.24 11.75 -11.87
CA ILE A 86 5.81 13.00 -11.37
C ILE A 86 7.21 13.24 -11.97
N GLY A 87 8.07 12.21 -12.01
CA GLY A 87 9.41 12.31 -12.58
C GLY A 87 9.38 12.61 -14.07
N SER A 88 8.50 11.95 -14.82
CA SER A 88 8.30 12.16 -16.26
C SER A 88 7.78 13.57 -16.58
N ALA A 89 6.89 14.11 -15.73
CA ALA A 89 6.35 15.46 -15.91
C ALA A 89 7.33 16.55 -15.47
N GLY A 90 8.32 16.23 -14.63
CA GLY A 90 9.27 17.18 -14.07
C GLY A 90 8.66 18.20 -13.10
N GLN A 91 7.43 17.99 -12.68
CA GLN A 91 6.69 18.84 -11.73
C GLN A 91 5.55 18.05 -11.09
N LEU A 92 5.01 18.57 -9.99
CA LEU A 92 3.78 18.08 -9.38
C LEU A 92 2.71 19.18 -9.43
N ASP A 93 1.73 19.00 -10.30
CA ASP A 93 0.53 19.84 -10.38
C ASP A 93 -0.73 18.97 -10.29
N ALA A 94 -1.90 19.60 -10.42
CA ALA A 94 -3.19 18.94 -10.32
C ALA A 94 -3.36 17.78 -11.32
N GLN A 95 -2.98 17.99 -12.57
CA GLN A 95 -3.12 16.99 -13.64
C GLN A 95 -2.17 15.82 -13.42
N VAL A 96 -0.92 16.11 -13.04
CA VAL A 96 0.10 15.09 -12.76
C VAL A 96 -0.29 14.26 -11.55
N LEU A 97 -0.81 14.89 -10.48
CA LEU A 97 -1.30 14.15 -9.30
C LEU A 97 -2.47 13.23 -9.68
N ALA A 98 -3.47 13.75 -10.38
CA ALA A 98 -4.63 12.96 -10.80
C ALA A 98 -4.23 11.78 -11.69
N GLN A 99 -3.37 12.01 -12.68
CA GLN A 99 -2.86 10.95 -13.55
C GLN A 99 -2.03 9.93 -12.77
N GLY A 100 -1.14 10.38 -11.90
CA GLY A 100 -0.32 9.52 -11.05
C GLY A 100 -1.14 8.62 -10.12
N LEU A 101 -2.28 9.12 -9.61
CA LEU A 101 -3.20 8.31 -8.80
C LEU A 101 -3.91 7.24 -9.66
N VAL A 102 -4.28 7.54 -10.90
CA VAL A 102 -4.84 6.55 -11.84
C VAL A 102 -3.81 5.47 -12.16
N SER A 103 -2.57 5.88 -12.43
CA SER A 103 -1.45 4.94 -12.65
C SER A 103 -1.17 4.10 -11.40
N ALA A 104 -1.22 4.70 -10.22
CA ALA A 104 -1.04 4.03 -8.93
C ALA A 104 -2.12 2.97 -8.66
N SER A 105 -3.38 3.29 -8.96
CA SER A 105 -4.50 2.34 -8.89
C SER A 105 -4.26 1.15 -9.83
N THR A 106 -3.92 1.43 -11.08
CA THR A 106 -3.64 0.39 -12.09
C THR A 106 -2.47 -0.52 -11.66
N ALA A 107 -1.39 0.08 -11.14
CA ALA A 107 -0.22 -0.66 -10.67
C ALA A 107 -0.54 -1.53 -9.43
N ALA A 108 -1.33 -1.00 -8.50
CA ALA A 108 -1.75 -1.74 -7.30
C ALA A 108 -2.60 -2.98 -7.65
N TYR A 109 -3.58 -2.84 -8.55
CA TYR A 109 -4.38 -3.98 -9.03
C TYR A 109 -3.54 -4.98 -9.81
N GLY A 110 -2.62 -4.51 -10.66
CA GLY A 110 -1.70 -5.38 -11.43
C GLY A 110 -0.67 -6.13 -10.59
N ALA A 111 -0.43 -5.67 -9.36
CA ALA A 111 0.50 -6.30 -8.43
C ALA A 111 -0.05 -7.57 -7.79
N VAL A 112 -1.38 -7.68 -7.67
CA VAL A 112 -2.07 -8.75 -6.93
C VAL A 112 -2.62 -9.77 -7.92
N GLY A 113 -2.33 -11.05 -7.71
CA GLY A 113 -2.79 -12.13 -8.59
C GLY A 113 -4.32 -12.24 -8.66
N THR A 114 -4.99 -12.09 -7.51
CA THR A 114 -6.46 -12.07 -7.42
C THR A 114 -6.90 -10.85 -6.63
N PRO A 115 -7.19 -9.71 -7.28
CA PRO A 115 -7.63 -8.49 -6.61
C PRO A 115 -8.97 -8.70 -5.88
N VAL A 116 -9.05 -8.20 -4.64
CA VAL A 116 -10.25 -8.30 -3.80
C VAL A 116 -10.72 -6.90 -3.41
N GLU A 117 -12.00 -6.63 -3.64
CA GLU A 117 -12.63 -5.37 -3.24
C GLU A 117 -12.86 -5.30 -1.73
N GLY A 118 -12.97 -4.07 -1.21
CA GLY A 118 -13.01 -3.82 0.23
C GLY A 118 -11.63 -3.78 0.88
N THR A 119 -10.59 -3.53 0.10
CA THR A 119 -9.19 -3.43 0.53
C THR A 119 -8.56 -2.11 0.09
N ILE A 120 -7.28 -1.91 0.38
CA ILE A 120 -6.46 -0.78 -0.12
C ILE A 120 -6.65 -0.56 -1.63
N LEU A 121 -6.92 -1.64 -2.39
CA LEU A 121 -7.17 -1.55 -3.84
C LEU A 121 -8.42 -0.72 -4.16
N THR A 122 -9.53 -0.97 -3.46
CA THR A 122 -10.76 -0.18 -3.59
C THR A 122 -10.51 1.28 -3.20
N VAL A 123 -9.81 1.51 -2.10
CA VAL A 123 -9.52 2.86 -1.59
C VAL A 123 -8.69 3.67 -2.59
N VAL A 124 -7.61 3.10 -3.15
CA VAL A 124 -6.78 3.80 -4.14
C VAL A 124 -7.54 4.02 -5.45
N ARG A 125 -8.37 3.06 -5.89
CA ARG A 125 -9.16 3.20 -7.11
C ARG A 125 -10.17 4.34 -6.99
N GLU A 126 -10.98 4.35 -5.96
CA GLU A 126 -12.01 5.38 -5.79
C GLU A 126 -11.40 6.77 -5.53
N ALA A 127 -10.32 6.85 -4.77
CA ALA A 127 -9.57 8.09 -4.61
C ALA A 127 -9.03 8.62 -5.95
N SER A 128 -8.53 7.72 -6.82
CA SER A 128 -8.01 8.08 -8.14
C SER A 128 -9.11 8.56 -9.10
N GLU A 129 -10.29 7.93 -9.06
CA GLU A 129 -11.45 8.31 -9.85
C GLU A 129 -11.91 9.73 -9.49
N ALA A 130 -12.06 10.04 -8.19
CA ALA A 130 -12.43 11.37 -7.73
C ALA A 130 -11.38 12.44 -8.06
N ALA A 131 -10.10 12.11 -7.93
CA ALA A 131 -9.00 13.00 -8.35
C ALA A 131 -9.06 13.32 -9.85
N ALA A 132 -9.35 12.32 -10.68
CA ALA A 132 -9.44 12.49 -12.13
C ALA A 132 -10.59 13.42 -12.54
N GLU A 133 -11.74 13.36 -11.85
CA GLU A 133 -12.90 14.22 -12.13
C GLU A 133 -12.58 15.71 -11.96
N VAL A 134 -11.71 16.06 -11.01
CA VAL A 134 -11.32 17.43 -10.70
C VAL A 134 -9.91 17.77 -11.14
N SER A 135 -9.31 17.02 -12.05
CA SER A 135 -7.92 17.16 -12.51
C SER A 135 -7.54 18.51 -13.11
N LYS A 136 -8.54 19.32 -13.51
CA LYS A 136 -8.36 20.66 -14.06
C LYS A 136 -8.42 21.78 -13.01
N GLU A 137 -8.74 21.45 -11.77
CA GLU A 137 -8.81 22.35 -10.66
C GLU A 137 -7.42 22.57 -10.02
N SER A 138 -7.36 23.07 -8.78
CA SER A 138 -6.09 23.23 -8.08
C SER A 138 -5.53 21.91 -7.55
N LEU A 139 -4.20 21.85 -7.33
CA LEU A 139 -3.54 20.71 -6.68
C LEU A 139 -4.20 20.37 -5.33
N LEU A 140 -4.57 21.43 -4.57
CA LEU A 140 -5.29 21.27 -3.30
C LEU A 140 -6.64 20.58 -3.50
N THR A 141 -7.43 21.02 -4.47
CA THR A 141 -8.76 20.44 -4.76
C THR A 141 -8.66 18.96 -5.16
N VAL A 142 -7.66 18.61 -5.98
CA VAL A 142 -7.42 17.22 -6.39
C VAL A 142 -7.03 16.34 -5.19
N ALA A 143 -6.13 16.83 -4.34
CA ALA A 143 -5.71 16.10 -3.15
C ALA A 143 -6.84 15.94 -2.13
N GLU A 144 -7.69 16.97 -1.94
CA GLU A 144 -8.87 16.90 -1.08
C GLU A 144 -9.93 15.92 -1.62
N ALA A 145 -10.19 15.92 -2.92
CA ALA A 145 -11.12 14.98 -3.54
C ALA A 145 -10.64 13.52 -3.37
N ALA A 146 -9.34 13.27 -3.58
CA ALA A 146 -8.76 11.95 -3.38
C ALA A 146 -8.90 11.49 -1.91
N LEU A 147 -8.58 12.36 -0.94
CA LEU A 147 -8.72 12.03 0.48
C LEU A 147 -10.19 11.77 0.85
N ALA A 148 -11.11 12.66 0.47
CA ALA A 148 -12.52 12.55 0.82
C ALA A 148 -13.16 11.27 0.27
N GLN A 149 -12.93 10.96 -1.02
CA GLN A 149 -13.45 9.73 -1.61
C GLN A 149 -12.77 8.49 -1.05
N GLY A 150 -11.46 8.57 -0.78
CA GLY A 150 -10.73 7.49 -0.13
C GLY A 150 -11.27 7.18 1.27
N GLN A 151 -11.64 8.20 2.05
CA GLN A 151 -12.28 8.04 3.37
C GLN A 151 -13.66 7.39 3.26
N ASP A 152 -14.48 7.81 2.28
CA ASP A 152 -15.77 7.19 2.02
C ASP A 152 -15.61 5.72 1.59
N ALA A 153 -14.70 5.44 0.67
CA ALA A 153 -14.39 4.07 0.26
C ALA A 153 -13.92 3.21 1.44
N LEU A 154 -13.01 3.73 2.29
CA LEU A 154 -12.54 3.05 3.49
C LEU A 154 -13.69 2.68 4.43
N ALA A 155 -14.60 3.62 4.69
CA ALA A 155 -15.75 3.38 5.56
C ALA A 155 -16.67 2.26 5.06
N ARG A 156 -16.73 2.05 3.74
CA ARG A 156 -17.54 0.99 3.09
C ARG A 156 -16.82 -0.34 2.90
N THR A 157 -15.53 -0.45 3.22
CA THR A 157 -14.79 -1.70 3.08
C THR A 157 -15.44 -2.89 3.79
N PRO A 158 -16.07 -2.76 5.00
CA PRO A 158 -16.78 -3.86 5.64
C PRO A 158 -18.03 -4.34 4.87
N GLU A 159 -18.62 -3.50 4.02
CA GLU A 159 -19.77 -3.88 3.19
C GLU A 159 -19.35 -4.76 2.01
N MET A 160 -18.08 -4.70 1.60
CA MET A 160 -17.51 -5.39 0.45
C MET A 160 -16.76 -6.67 0.85
N LEU A 161 -16.16 -6.68 2.04
CA LEU A 161 -15.33 -7.79 2.52
C LEU A 161 -15.87 -8.31 3.87
N PRO A 162 -16.58 -9.45 3.87
CA PRO A 162 -17.29 -9.96 5.05
C PRO A 162 -16.43 -10.12 6.30
N VAL A 163 -15.16 -10.52 6.18
CA VAL A 163 -14.26 -10.67 7.32
C VAL A 163 -14.04 -9.36 8.08
N LEU A 164 -14.05 -8.21 7.39
CA LEU A 164 -13.98 -6.89 8.03
C LEU A 164 -15.25 -6.58 8.80
N ALA A 165 -16.42 -6.90 8.23
CA ALA A 165 -17.72 -6.73 8.90
C ALA A 165 -17.81 -7.61 10.16
N GLU A 166 -17.37 -8.86 10.08
CA GLU A 166 -17.36 -9.80 11.21
C GLU A 166 -16.44 -9.33 12.34
N ALA A 167 -15.30 -8.75 11.98
CA ALA A 167 -14.34 -8.19 12.93
C ALA A 167 -14.76 -6.79 13.44
N GLY A 168 -15.70 -6.11 12.78
CA GLY A 168 -16.11 -4.75 13.11
C GLY A 168 -15.05 -3.69 12.83
N VAL A 169 -14.21 -3.91 11.80
CA VAL A 169 -13.09 -3.04 11.44
C VAL A 169 -13.16 -2.63 9.97
N VAL A 170 -12.40 -1.61 9.59
CA VAL A 170 -12.13 -1.22 8.21
C VAL A 170 -10.81 -1.81 7.73
N ASP A 171 -10.53 -1.71 6.42
CA ASP A 171 -9.27 -2.22 5.86
C ASP A 171 -8.04 -1.47 6.38
N ALA A 172 -7.10 -2.20 6.96
CA ALA A 172 -5.88 -1.66 7.55
C ALA A 172 -4.97 -0.98 6.51
N GLY A 173 -4.83 -1.60 5.34
CA GLY A 173 -4.01 -1.08 4.24
C GLY A 173 -4.59 0.21 3.67
N GLY A 174 -5.90 0.27 3.47
CA GLY A 174 -6.62 1.48 3.04
C GLY A 174 -6.49 2.61 4.06
N CYS A 175 -6.62 2.29 5.35
CA CYS A 175 -6.41 3.27 6.42
C CYS A 175 -4.98 3.86 6.39
N GLY A 176 -3.97 3.00 6.21
CA GLY A 176 -2.58 3.44 6.07
C GLY A 176 -2.31 4.26 4.80
N LEU A 177 -3.01 3.96 3.69
CA LEU A 177 -2.90 4.73 2.46
C LEU A 177 -3.42 6.16 2.62
N LEU A 178 -4.50 6.38 3.37
CA LEU A 178 -5.04 7.73 3.59
C LEU A 178 -4.03 8.66 4.27
N LEU A 179 -3.13 8.14 5.09
CA LEU A 179 -2.05 8.93 5.69
C LEU A 179 -1.09 9.51 4.63
N LEU A 180 -0.99 8.90 3.44
CA LEU A 180 -0.23 9.47 2.32
C LEU A 180 -0.92 10.74 1.80
N PHE A 181 -2.24 10.73 1.66
CA PHE A 181 -3.01 11.90 1.23
C PHE A 181 -3.01 13.00 2.29
N ASP A 182 -3.11 12.64 3.58
CA ASP A 182 -2.97 13.58 4.68
C ASP A 182 -1.57 14.24 4.68
N ALA A 183 -0.51 13.45 4.46
CA ALA A 183 0.85 13.99 4.37
C ALA A 183 1.06 14.89 3.14
N LEU A 184 0.40 14.58 2.00
CA LEU A 184 0.41 15.45 0.84
C LEU A 184 -0.28 16.79 1.15
N LEU A 185 -1.46 16.76 1.75
CA LEU A 185 -2.23 17.94 2.13
C LEU A 185 -1.51 18.78 3.21
N HIS A 186 -0.83 18.13 4.15
CA HIS A 186 0.05 18.81 5.10
C HIS A 186 1.12 19.67 4.38
N VAL A 187 1.69 19.15 3.30
CA VAL A 187 2.69 19.90 2.51
C VAL A 187 2.05 20.99 1.66
N VAL A 188 0.86 20.75 1.11
CA VAL A 188 0.19 21.68 0.16
C VAL A 188 -0.41 22.89 0.86
N ASP A 189 -1.06 22.71 2.02
CA ASP A 189 -1.77 23.80 2.70
C ASP A 189 -1.41 23.99 4.18
N GLY A 190 -0.50 23.15 4.72
CA GLY A 190 0.00 23.29 6.09
C GLY A 190 -0.94 22.73 7.17
N ARG A 191 -2.00 22.00 6.80
CA ARG A 191 -2.88 21.38 7.82
C ARG A 191 -2.11 20.37 8.67
N PRO A 192 -2.49 20.16 9.95
CA PRO A 192 -1.83 19.17 10.80
C PRO A 192 -2.03 17.76 10.25
N LEU A 193 -1.04 16.91 10.45
CA LEU A 193 -1.22 15.46 10.27
C LEU A 193 -2.22 14.90 11.29
N PRO A 194 -2.98 13.85 10.96
CA PRO A 194 -3.91 13.23 11.90
C PRO A 194 -3.16 12.70 13.12
N GLU A 195 -3.73 12.91 14.29
CA GLU A 195 -3.22 12.34 15.53
C GLU A 195 -3.53 10.84 15.60
N ALA A 196 -2.57 10.07 16.08
CA ALA A 196 -2.81 8.65 16.32
C ALA A 196 -3.90 8.47 17.39
N PRO A 197 -4.76 7.47 17.27
CA PRO A 197 -5.77 7.20 18.28
C PRO A 197 -5.16 6.96 19.66
N ASP A 198 -5.64 7.65 20.70
CA ASP A 198 -5.21 7.47 22.09
C ASP A 198 -5.57 6.10 22.67
N THR A 199 -6.57 5.45 22.11
CA THR A 199 -7.00 4.10 22.50
C THR A 199 -6.92 3.16 21.31
N PRO A 200 -6.47 1.92 21.49
CA PRO A 200 -6.53 0.93 20.42
C PRO A 200 -7.95 0.90 19.87
N VAL A 201 -8.09 1.00 18.57
CA VAL A 201 -9.33 0.61 17.87
C VAL A 201 -9.74 -0.75 18.43
N ALA A 202 -11.02 -0.96 18.72
CA ALA A 202 -11.53 -2.17 19.39
C ALA A 202 -10.71 -3.39 18.96
N ALA A 203 -10.08 -4.03 19.92
CA ALA A 203 -9.12 -5.09 19.66
C ALA A 203 -9.73 -6.06 18.65
N ALA A 204 -8.99 -6.35 17.59
CA ALA A 204 -9.32 -7.48 16.73
C ALA A 204 -9.60 -8.69 17.63
N PRO A 205 -10.58 -9.54 17.32
CA PRO A 205 -10.90 -10.69 18.12
C PRO A 205 -9.60 -11.44 18.45
N ASP A 206 -9.36 -11.72 19.73
CA ASP A 206 -8.19 -12.45 20.19
C ASP A 206 -8.06 -13.71 19.32
N PRO A 207 -6.96 -13.89 18.57
CA PRO A 207 -6.75 -15.12 17.79
C PRO A 207 -6.88 -16.39 18.64
N ALA A 208 -6.61 -16.29 19.95
CA ALA A 208 -6.84 -17.37 20.91
C ALA A 208 -8.32 -17.60 21.24
N ALA A 209 -9.19 -16.60 21.08
CA ALA A 209 -10.64 -16.76 21.25
C ALA A 209 -11.30 -17.41 20.01
N ALA A 210 -10.74 -17.25 18.82
CA ALA A 210 -11.17 -17.95 17.60
C ALA A 210 -10.85 -19.46 17.64
N GLY A 211 -9.98 -19.90 18.54
CA GLY A 211 -9.52 -21.29 18.68
C GLY A 211 -10.53 -22.28 19.24
N HIS A 212 -11.79 -21.91 19.50
CA HIS A 212 -12.81 -22.83 20.02
C HIS A 212 -13.95 -23.17 19.06
N HIS A 213 -13.96 -22.59 17.88
CA HIS A 213 -14.85 -23.07 16.81
C HIS A 213 -13.95 -23.61 15.71
N GLY A 214 -13.74 -24.91 15.64
CA GLY A 214 -12.95 -25.72 14.72
C GLY A 214 -12.87 -25.33 13.23
N ALA A 215 -12.82 -24.04 12.95
CA ALA A 215 -12.30 -23.48 11.71
C ALA A 215 -10.76 -23.51 11.88
N SER A 216 -10.10 -24.46 11.23
CA SER A 216 -8.69 -24.41 10.92
C SER A 216 -8.30 -22.94 10.64
N LEU A 217 -7.21 -22.47 11.23
CA LEU A 217 -6.47 -21.34 10.70
C LEU A 217 -5.94 -21.78 9.33
N ALA A 218 -6.82 -21.80 8.33
CA ALA A 218 -6.63 -22.45 7.04
C ALA A 218 -6.00 -21.43 6.06
N GLY A 219 -4.87 -20.86 6.47
CA GLY A 219 -3.95 -20.21 5.58
C GLY A 219 -2.64 -20.99 5.55
N PRO A 220 -1.83 -20.82 4.52
CA PRO A 220 -0.49 -21.36 4.43
C PRO A 220 0.35 -20.94 5.65
N ARG A 221 1.23 -21.85 6.11
CA ARG A 221 2.04 -21.66 7.31
C ARG A 221 3.25 -20.75 7.11
N TYR A 222 3.64 -20.53 5.87
CA TYR A 222 4.85 -19.80 5.52
C TYR A 222 4.53 -18.63 4.62
N GLU A 223 5.15 -17.50 4.91
CA GLU A 223 5.32 -16.37 4.04
C GLU A 223 6.73 -16.45 3.43
N VAL A 224 6.81 -16.51 2.12
CA VAL A 224 8.09 -16.55 1.39
C VAL A 224 8.26 -15.24 0.64
N MET A 225 9.40 -14.59 0.86
CA MET A 225 9.72 -13.30 0.27
C MET A 225 11.16 -13.27 -0.20
N TYR A 226 11.42 -12.88 -1.45
CA TYR A 226 12.76 -12.70 -1.97
C TYR A 226 12.82 -11.77 -3.18
N PHE A 227 14.02 -11.31 -3.50
CA PHE A 227 14.28 -10.61 -4.75
C PHE A 227 14.68 -11.61 -5.84
N LEU A 228 14.01 -11.51 -6.98
CA LEU A 228 14.29 -12.28 -8.18
C LEU A 228 14.94 -11.38 -9.22
N ASP A 229 16.12 -11.76 -9.68
CA ASP A 229 16.76 -11.16 -10.86
C ASP A 229 16.34 -11.96 -12.10
N ALA A 230 15.47 -11.39 -12.91
CA ALA A 230 14.93 -12.07 -14.11
C ALA A 230 14.49 -11.06 -15.16
N PRO A 231 14.62 -11.38 -16.47
CA PRO A 231 14.08 -10.56 -17.54
C PRO A 231 12.58 -10.33 -17.39
N ASP A 232 12.10 -9.14 -17.75
CA ASP A 232 10.71 -8.74 -17.59
C ASP A 232 9.74 -9.66 -18.34
N ASP A 233 10.13 -10.22 -19.48
CA ASP A 233 9.34 -11.14 -20.29
C ASP A 233 9.16 -12.53 -19.65
N SER A 234 9.96 -12.90 -18.65
CA SER A 234 9.86 -14.17 -17.93
C SER A 234 8.88 -14.14 -16.75
N VAL A 235 8.47 -12.96 -16.29
CA VAL A 235 7.73 -12.79 -15.04
C VAL A 235 6.32 -13.39 -15.08
N GLU A 236 5.63 -13.29 -16.21
CA GLU A 236 4.30 -13.88 -16.35
C GLU A 236 4.33 -15.40 -16.23
N SER A 237 5.36 -16.06 -16.80
CA SER A 237 5.53 -17.50 -16.64
C SER A 237 5.91 -17.90 -15.21
N PHE A 238 6.67 -17.04 -14.52
CA PHE A 238 7.02 -17.23 -13.12
C PHE A 238 5.77 -17.11 -12.20
N LYS A 239 4.94 -16.05 -12.39
CA LYS A 239 3.68 -15.87 -11.67
C LYS A 239 2.77 -17.11 -11.84
N ALA A 240 2.62 -17.58 -13.07
CA ALA A 240 1.81 -18.76 -13.37
C ALA A 240 2.31 -20.05 -12.68
N ALA A 241 3.64 -20.20 -12.54
CA ALA A 241 4.22 -21.33 -11.81
C ALA A 241 3.95 -21.21 -10.29
N TRP A 242 4.02 -19.99 -9.76
CA TRP A 242 3.77 -19.73 -8.34
C TRP A 242 2.31 -19.90 -7.95
N ASP A 243 1.38 -19.60 -8.84
CA ASP A 243 -0.07 -19.74 -8.62
C ASP A 243 -0.47 -21.18 -8.23
N ALA A 244 0.36 -22.16 -8.61
CA ALA A 244 0.18 -23.56 -8.22
C ALA A 244 0.78 -23.92 -6.85
N LEU A 245 1.61 -23.07 -6.25
CA LEU A 245 2.36 -23.35 -5.02
C LEU A 245 1.77 -22.68 -3.77
N GLY A 246 0.94 -21.65 -3.92
CA GLY A 246 0.41 -20.92 -2.78
C GLY A 246 -0.65 -19.91 -3.14
N ASP A 247 -0.99 -19.07 -2.19
CA ASP A 247 -1.91 -17.96 -2.34
C ASP A 247 -1.29 -16.60 -1.95
N SER A 248 -2.07 -15.52 -2.06
CA SER A 248 -1.61 -14.16 -1.76
C SER A 248 -0.35 -13.77 -2.52
N ILE A 249 -0.25 -14.22 -3.79
CA ILE A 249 0.93 -13.99 -4.62
C ILE A 249 1.00 -12.54 -5.03
N VAL A 250 2.16 -11.93 -4.78
CA VAL A 250 2.51 -10.60 -5.24
C VAL A 250 3.90 -10.62 -5.85
N VAL A 251 4.02 -10.23 -7.13
CA VAL A 251 5.30 -10.12 -7.85
C VAL A 251 5.37 -8.76 -8.49
N VAL A 252 6.26 -7.92 -8.01
CA VAL A 252 6.37 -6.53 -8.39
C VAL A 252 7.80 -6.14 -8.65
N GLY A 253 8.02 -5.29 -9.63
CA GLY A 253 9.36 -4.88 -10.00
C GLY A 253 9.39 -4.31 -11.41
N GLY A 254 10.53 -4.47 -12.05
CA GLY A 254 10.87 -4.01 -13.40
C GLY A 254 12.37 -3.84 -13.53
N ASP A 255 12.81 -3.58 -14.76
CA ASP A 255 14.22 -3.41 -15.07
C ASP A 255 15.09 -4.60 -14.59
N GLY A 256 14.51 -5.81 -14.64
CA GLY A 256 15.18 -7.06 -14.29
C GLY A 256 15.20 -7.42 -12.81
N THR A 257 14.68 -6.59 -11.89
CA THR A 257 14.63 -6.87 -10.45
C THR A 257 13.19 -6.89 -9.94
N TRP A 258 12.83 -7.99 -9.28
CA TRP A 258 11.46 -8.27 -8.84
C TRP A 258 11.43 -8.60 -7.35
N ASN A 259 10.51 -7.98 -6.61
CA ASN A 259 10.17 -8.37 -5.24
C ASN A 259 9.01 -9.37 -5.33
N CYS A 260 9.24 -10.56 -4.80
CA CYS A 260 8.33 -11.70 -4.89
C CYS A 260 7.85 -12.08 -3.49
N HIS A 261 6.53 -12.32 -3.36
CA HIS A 261 5.87 -12.66 -2.11
C HIS A 261 4.80 -13.74 -2.39
N VAL A 262 4.76 -14.78 -1.57
CA VAL A 262 3.75 -15.85 -1.63
C VAL A 262 3.51 -16.43 -0.24
N HIS A 263 2.26 -16.77 0.06
CA HIS A 263 1.92 -17.62 1.21
C HIS A 263 1.80 -19.07 0.74
N THR A 264 2.54 -19.98 1.38
CA THR A 264 2.59 -21.39 0.97
C THR A 264 2.79 -22.34 2.14
N ASP A 265 2.36 -23.60 1.99
CA ASP A 265 2.74 -24.72 2.84
C ASP A 265 3.96 -25.48 2.30
N ASP A 266 4.34 -25.23 1.05
CA ASP A 266 5.46 -25.88 0.35
C ASP A 266 6.56 -24.86 -0.01
N ILE A 267 7.47 -24.63 0.95
CA ILE A 267 8.61 -23.70 0.76
C ILE A 267 9.73 -24.29 -0.11
N GLY A 268 9.65 -25.52 -0.51
CA GLY A 268 10.64 -26.24 -1.32
C GLY A 268 10.20 -26.51 -2.75
N GLY A 269 8.97 -26.18 -3.06
CA GLY A 269 8.33 -26.38 -4.35
C GLY A 269 8.80 -25.53 -5.51
#